data_048237647c939b88808423bca21c4f61
#
_entry.id   048237647c939b88808423bca21c4f61
#
_cell.length_a   1.000
_cell.length_b   1.000
_cell.length_c   1.000
_cell.angle_alpha   90.00
_cell.angle_beta   90.00
_cell.angle_gamma   90.00
#
_symmetry.space_group_name_H-M   'P 1'
#
loop_
_entity.id
_entity.type
_entity.pdbx_description
1 polymer ?
#
loop_
_entity_poly.entity_id
_entity_poly.type
_entity_poly.pdbx_seq_one_letter_code
_entity_poly.pdbx_strand_id
1 'polypeptide(L)'
;MTRVIAEQDYTNIAQDLLARAAKHGATASDVMVADGETLSVQVRMGAVDRLTKAREKRLGLRVFFGQRSASASTSDFSRESLERFVGETCALAQAVVEDPVSGLPEPGQFATDFPELNIHDSTKLQTDQQIDLALRAERAAFAADSRITNSEGGECDSSSGRIILANSHGFVGHYANSSFSLSVSPIASDAAGMQRDY
;
A
#
# COMPACT_ATOMS: atom_id res chain seq x y z
N MET A 1 21.91 1.10 -3.16
CA MET A 1 21.31 0.03 -2.32
C MET A 1 20.36 0.69 -1.33
N THR A 2 19.06 0.61 -1.51
CA THR A 2 18.07 1.15 -0.57
C THR A 2 18.02 0.21 0.64
N ARG A 3 18.44 0.72 1.80
CA ARG A 3 18.42 -0.05 3.06
C ARG A 3 16.96 -0.39 3.38
N VAL A 4 16.66 -1.67 3.54
CA VAL A 4 15.36 -2.12 4.06
C VAL A 4 15.28 -1.66 5.51
N ILE A 5 14.36 -0.76 5.81
CA ILE A 5 14.12 -0.30 7.17
C ILE A 5 13.40 -1.42 7.92
N ALA A 6 13.91 -1.80 9.10
CA ALA A 6 13.29 -2.81 9.94
C ALA A 6 11.94 -2.31 10.48
N GLU A 7 11.03 -3.22 10.81
CA GLU A 7 9.72 -2.89 11.40
C GLU A 7 9.84 -2.08 12.69
N GLN A 8 10.81 -2.42 13.55
CA GLN A 8 11.10 -1.68 14.77
C GLN A 8 11.53 -0.22 14.47
N ASP A 9 12.23 0.01 13.35
CA ASP A 9 12.63 1.37 12.97
C ASP A 9 11.40 2.20 12.57
N TYR A 10 10.40 1.62 11.90
CA TYR A 10 9.15 2.31 11.55
C TYR A 10 8.29 2.62 12.77
N THR A 11 8.23 1.71 13.75
CA THR A 11 7.56 1.95 15.02
C THR A 11 8.21 3.10 15.78
N ASN A 12 9.54 3.15 15.83
CA ASN A 12 10.29 4.22 16.45
C ASN A 12 10.04 5.58 15.75
N ILE A 13 10.01 5.59 14.41
CA ILE A 13 9.67 6.79 13.64
C ILE A 13 8.25 7.26 13.97
N ALA A 14 7.26 6.37 14.01
CA ALA A 14 5.89 6.73 14.35
C ALA A 14 5.80 7.34 15.76
N GLN A 15 6.43 6.72 16.75
CA GLN A 15 6.46 7.22 18.12
C GLN A 15 7.17 8.58 18.25
N ASP A 16 8.27 8.81 17.52
CA ASP A 16 8.97 10.09 17.49
C ASP A 16 8.07 11.20 16.92
N LEU A 17 7.30 10.91 15.87
CA LEU A 17 6.36 11.88 15.29
C LEU A 17 5.21 12.22 16.23
N LEU A 18 4.63 11.24 16.93
CA LEU A 18 3.62 11.48 17.97
C LEU A 18 4.18 12.39 19.08
N ALA A 19 5.41 12.12 19.52
CA ALA A 19 6.07 12.94 20.53
C ALA A 19 6.34 14.38 20.04
N ARG A 20 6.71 14.55 18.78
CA ARG A 20 6.88 15.89 18.16
C ARG A 20 5.54 16.62 18.04
N ALA A 21 4.47 15.95 17.57
CA ALA A 21 3.14 16.54 17.50
C ALA A 21 2.66 17.05 18.86
N ALA A 22 2.86 16.26 19.92
CA ALA A 22 2.56 16.68 21.28
C ALA A 22 3.39 17.93 21.72
N LYS A 23 4.68 18.01 21.35
CA LYS A 23 5.52 19.21 21.61
C LYS A 23 5.00 20.45 20.88
N HIS A 24 4.38 20.29 19.71
CA HIS A 24 3.72 21.37 18.98
C HIS A 24 2.33 21.70 19.54
N GLY A 25 1.89 21.06 20.62
CA GLY A 25 0.62 21.34 21.30
C GLY A 25 -0.57 20.54 20.78
N ALA A 26 -0.37 19.54 19.94
CA ALA A 26 -1.46 18.65 19.52
C ALA A 26 -2.05 17.92 20.72
N THR A 27 -3.38 17.93 20.84
CA THR A 27 -4.11 17.25 21.92
C THR A 27 -4.20 15.75 21.71
N ALA A 28 -4.18 15.31 20.45
CA ALA A 28 -4.10 13.92 20.03
C ALA A 28 -3.46 13.82 18.65
N SER A 29 -2.95 12.65 18.29
CA SER A 29 -2.39 12.37 16.97
C SER A 29 -2.37 10.89 16.67
N ASP A 30 -2.39 10.55 15.38
CA ASP A 30 -2.06 9.21 14.89
C ASP A 30 -1.09 9.26 13.70
N VAL A 31 -0.34 8.19 13.56
CA VAL A 31 0.65 8.00 12.49
C VAL A 31 0.44 6.65 11.85
N MET A 32 0.37 6.63 10.53
CA MET A 32 0.39 5.41 9.74
C MET A 32 1.64 5.38 8.86
N VAL A 33 2.38 4.28 8.92
CA VAL A 33 3.51 4.03 8.01
C VAL A 33 3.16 2.84 7.14
N ALA A 34 3.29 3.01 5.83
CA ALA A 34 3.15 1.96 4.83
C ALA A 34 4.46 1.82 4.04
N ASP A 35 4.95 0.59 3.88
CA ASP A 35 6.10 0.23 3.03
C ASP A 35 5.72 -1.00 2.22
N GLY A 36 5.84 -0.95 0.91
CA GLY A 36 5.45 -2.05 0.04
C GLY A 36 6.23 -2.09 -1.26
N GLU A 37 6.25 -3.26 -1.85
CA GLU A 37 6.80 -3.50 -3.19
C GLU A 37 5.74 -4.17 -4.08
N THR A 38 5.75 -3.83 -5.34
CA THR A 38 4.91 -4.42 -6.37
C THR A 38 5.76 -4.85 -7.55
N LEU A 39 5.39 -5.96 -8.17
CA LEU A 39 5.92 -6.41 -9.45
C LEU A 39 4.72 -6.79 -10.33
N SER A 40 4.57 -6.10 -11.45
CA SER A 40 3.55 -6.35 -12.46
C SER A 40 4.21 -6.72 -13.77
N VAL A 41 3.79 -7.83 -14.33
CA VAL A 41 4.25 -8.34 -15.63
C VAL A 41 3.04 -8.51 -16.53
N GLN A 42 3.05 -7.84 -17.67
CA GLN A 42 2.09 -8.04 -18.74
C GLN A 42 2.80 -8.62 -19.97
N VAL A 43 2.27 -9.70 -20.50
CA VAL A 43 2.67 -10.27 -21.76
C VAL A 43 1.56 -10.11 -22.77
N ARG A 44 1.90 -9.97 -24.05
CA ARG A 44 0.93 -9.90 -25.12
C ARG A 44 1.49 -10.56 -26.38
N MET A 45 0.70 -11.39 -27.03
CA MET A 45 1.05 -12.12 -28.27
C MET A 45 2.38 -12.87 -28.13
N GLY A 46 2.59 -13.50 -26.96
CA GLY A 46 3.77 -14.31 -26.69
C GLY A 46 5.05 -13.56 -26.33
N ALA A 47 4.97 -12.25 -26.12
CA ALA A 47 6.13 -11.42 -25.74
C ALA A 47 5.81 -10.57 -24.51
N VAL A 48 6.84 -10.17 -23.76
CA VAL A 48 6.67 -9.21 -22.65
C VAL A 48 6.30 -7.85 -23.24
N ASP A 49 5.16 -7.32 -22.84
CA ASP A 49 4.66 -6.00 -23.25
C ASP A 49 5.02 -4.93 -22.22
N ARG A 50 4.82 -5.23 -20.94
CA ARG A 50 5.13 -4.31 -19.85
C ARG A 50 5.67 -5.06 -18.63
N LEU A 51 6.67 -4.46 -17.98
CA LEU A 51 7.18 -4.89 -16.70
C LEU A 51 7.37 -3.68 -15.80
N THR A 52 6.70 -3.67 -14.66
CA THR A 52 6.79 -2.59 -13.68
C THR A 52 7.20 -3.18 -12.33
N LYS A 53 8.29 -2.68 -11.77
CA LYS A 53 8.69 -2.99 -10.40
C LYS A 53 8.78 -1.68 -9.63
N ALA A 54 8.00 -1.56 -8.58
CA ALA A 54 7.96 -0.37 -7.75
C ALA A 54 8.15 -0.73 -6.28
N ARG A 55 8.77 0.18 -5.55
CA ARG A 55 8.79 0.15 -4.08
C ARG A 55 8.39 1.52 -3.59
N GLU A 56 7.39 1.55 -2.75
CA GLU A 56 6.84 2.77 -2.18
C GLU A 56 6.88 2.71 -0.66
N LYS A 57 7.20 3.84 -0.05
CA LYS A 57 7.02 4.06 1.37
C LYS A 57 6.28 5.36 1.57
N ARG A 58 5.33 5.37 2.48
CA ARG A 58 4.54 6.54 2.80
C ARG A 58 4.31 6.61 4.30
N LEU A 59 4.34 7.81 4.82
CA LEU A 59 3.99 8.13 6.17
C LEU A 59 2.86 9.13 6.15
N GLY A 60 1.76 8.84 6.86
CA GLY A 60 0.66 9.75 7.14
C GLY A 60 0.67 10.15 8.60
N LEU A 61 0.47 11.43 8.86
CA LEU A 61 0.27 12.00 10.19
C LEU A 61 -1.06 12.71 10.22
N ARG A 62 -1.89 12.42 11.22
CA ARG A 62 -3.06 13.20 11.57
C ARG A 62 -2.88 13.77 12.97
N VAL A 63 -3.18 15.05 13.11
CA VAL A 63 -3.06 15.77 14.38
C VAL A 63 -4.38 16.44 14.74
N PHE A 64 -4.64 16.56 16.03
CA PHE A 64 -5.84 17.18 16.59
C PHE A 64 -5.46 18.29 17.55
N PHE A 65 -6.21 19.40 17.50
CA PHE A 65 -6.18 20.52 18.43
C PHE A 65 -7.61 20.75 18.95
N GLY A 66 -8.00 20.00 19.98
CA GLY A 66 -9.39 19.86 20.35
C GLY A 66 -10.17 19.16 19.22
N GLN A 67 -11.17 19.84 18.67
CA GLN A 67 -12.01 19.35 17.56
C GLN A 67 -11.53 19.79 16.18
N ARG A 68 -10.35 20.42 16.07
CA ARG A 68 -9.71 20.75 14.79
C ARG A 68 -8.76 19.67 14.42
N SER A 69 -8.77 19.22 13.18
CA SER A 69 -7.82 18.19 12.72
C SER A 69 -7.30 18.47 11.32
N ALA A 70 -6.08 18.03 11.08
CA ALA A 70 -5.50 17.98 9.75
C ALA A 70 -4.71 16.70 9.56
N SER A 71 -4.64 16.24 8.31
CA SER A 71 -3.84 15.10 7.89
C SER A 71 -2.93 15.50 6.74
N ALA A 72 -1.70 15.02 6.80
CA ALA A 72 -0.75 15.15 5.71
C ALA A 72 0.03 13.85 5.52
N SER A 73 0.71 13.70 4.38
CA SER A 73 1.54 12.53 4.12
C SER A 73 2.84 12.90 3.43
N THR A 74 3.90 12.10 3.67
CA THR A 74 5.21 12.26 3.05
C THR A 74 5.83 10.92 2.71
N SER A 75 6.71 10.90 1.72
CA SER A 75 7.61 9.78 1.39
C SER A 75 9.07 10.06 1.80
N ASP A 76 9.36 11.26 2.28
CA ASP A 76 10.69 11.63 2.78
C ASP A 76 10.77 11.43 4.30
N PHE A 77 11.56 10.44 4.70
CA PHE A 77 11.76 10.05 6.09
C PHE A 77 13.05 10.63 6.68
N SER A 78 13.65 11.63 6.02
CA SER A 78 14.79 12.34 6.60
C SER A 78 14.36 13.12 7.84
N ARG A 79 15.26 13.21 8.83
CA ARG A 79 14.97 13.86 10.11
C ARG A 79 14.49 15.30 9.95
N GLU A 80 15.13 16.04 9.05
CA GLU A 80 14.82 17.44 8.78
C GLU A 80 13.43 17.59 8.13
N SER A 81 13.13 16.75 7.12
CA SER A 81 11.82 16.75 6.47
C SER A 81 10.70 16.35 7.42
N LEU A 82 10.93 15.38 8.30
CA LEU A 82 9.94 14.97 9.30
C LEU A 82 9.68 16.06 10.33
N GLU A 83 10.70 16.83 10.76
CA GLU A 83 10.51 17.97 11.68
C GLU A 83 9.62 19.04 11.07
N ARG A 84 9.93 19.46 9.84
CA ARG A 84 9.12 20.43 9.10
C ARG A 84 7.72 19.92 8.85
N PHE A 85 7.57 18.67 8.42
CA PHE A 85 6.30 18.01 8.13
C PHE A 85 5.35 18.03 9.33
N VAL A 86 5.83 17.71 10.54
CA VAL A 86 5.02 17.77 11.77
C VAL A 86 4.59 19.21 12.04
N GLY A 87 5.51 20.18 11.98
CA GLY A 87 5.21 21.59 12.22
C GLY A 87 4.15 22.13 11.26
N GLU A 88 4.28 21.86 9.96
CA GLU A 88 3.33 22.28 8.93
C GLU A 88 1.95 21.63 9.11
N THR A 89 1.90 20.33 9.45
CA THR A 89 0.65 19.63 9.72
C THR A 89 -0.06 20.19 10.96
N CYS A 90 0.69 20.50 12.01
CA CYS A 90 0.14 21.13 13.21
C CYS A 90 -0.39 22.55 12.92
N ALA A 91 0.34 23.36 12.16
CA ALA A 91 -0.10 24.69 11.76
C ALA A 91 -1.40 24.62 10.92
N LEU A 92 -1.49 23.65 10.02
CA LEU A 92 -2.70 23.42 9.24
C LEU A 92 -3.90 23.07 10.12
N ALA A 93 -3.74 22.17 11.10
CA ALA A 93 -4.82 21.79 12.02
C ALA A 93 -5.32 22.97 12.87
N GLN A 94 -4.42 23.90 13.24
CA GLN A 94 -4.80 25.09 14.00
C GLN A 94 -5.60 26.10 13.16
N ALA A 95 -5.44 26.08 11.84
CA ALA A 95 -6.06 27.01 10.90
C ALA A 95 -7.44 26.57 10.38
N VAL A 96 -7.84 25.31 10.60
CA VAL A 96 -9.14 24.79 10.13
C VAL A 96 -10.25 25.05 11.16
N VAL A 97 -11.49 24.96 10.71
CA VAL A 97 -12.67 25.05 11.59
C VAL A 97 -12.81 23.78 12.43
N GLU A 98 -13.49 23.90 13.57
CA GLU A 98 -13.80 22.77 14.43
C GLU A 98 -14.85 21.84 13.80
N ASP A 99 -14.64 20.55 13.96
CA ASP A 99 -15.59 19.50 13.61
C ASP A 99 -15.95 18.72 14.88
N PRO A 100 -17.20 18.78 15.36
CA PRO A 100 -17.62 18.18 16.63
C PRO A 100 -17.43 16.67 16.71
N VAL A 101 -17.28 15.98 15.57
CA VAL A 101 -17.05 14.53 15.51
C VAL A 101 -15.58 14.15 15.32
N SER A 102 -14.70 15.15 15.25
CA SER A 102 -13.27 14.94 15.03
C SER A 102 -12.56 14.49 16.31
N GLY A 103 -11.87 13.37 16.26
CA GLY A 103 -11.11 12.83 17.39
C GLY A 103 -10.54 11.44 17.13
N LEU A 104 -9.72 10.96 18.05
CA LEU A 104 -9.34 9.55 18.11
C LEU A 104 -10.44 8.76 18.82
N PRO A 105 -10.55 7.45 18.55
CA PRO A 105 -11.37 6.56 19.39
C PRO A 105 -10.94 6.62 20.84
N GLU A 106 -11.88 6.36 21.76
CA GLU A 106 -11.57 6.27 23.19
C GLU A 106 -10.59 5.13 23.47
N PRO A 107 -9.69 5.26 24.46
CA PRO A 107 -8.68 4.25 24.76
C PRO A 107 -9.22 2.82 24.90
N GLY A 108 -10.41 2.65 25.47
CA GLY A 108 -11.06 1.34 25.63
C GLY A 108 -11.64 0.73 24.34
N GLN A 109 -11.62 1.45 23.23
CA GLN A 109 -12.11 0.98 21.92
C GLN A 109 -11.00 0.41 21.03
N PHE A 110 -9.74 0.55 21.44
CA PHE A 110 -8.62 -0.04 20.70
C PHE A 110 -8.52 -1.54 20.95
N ALA A 111 -8.13 -2.28 19.92
CA ALA A 111 -7.81 -3.69 20.06
C ALA A 111 -6.62 -3.86 21.02
N THR A 112 -6.75 -4.80 21.95
CA THR A 112 -5.70 -5.20 22.90
C THR A 112 -5.12 -6.58 22.57
N ASP A 113 -5.81 -7.32 21.70
CA ASP A 113 -5.41 -8.63 21.20
C ASP A 113 -5.38 -8.59 19.68
N PHE A 114 -4.30 -9.11 19.09
CA PHE A 114 -4.05 -9.13 17.66
C PHE A 114 -3.96 -10.57 17.18
N PRO A 115 -5.01 -11.09 16.55
CA PRO A 115 -4.97 -12.45 16.01
C PRO A 115 -3.93 -12.56 14.89
N GLU A 116 -3.31 -13.73 14.77
CA GLU A 116 -2.47 -14.06 13.62
C GLU A 116 -3.34 -14.10 12.35
N LEU A 117 -3.12 -13.17 11.45
CA LEU A 117 -3.98 -13.03 10.26
C LEU A 117 -3.62 -14.01 9.13
N ASN A 118 -2.39 -14.52 9.10
CA ASN A 118 -1.88 -15.42 8.05
C ASN A 118 -2.11 -14.91 6.61
N ILE A 119 -2.00 -13.58 6.42
CA ILE A 119 -2.21 -12.91 5.12
C ILE A 119 -0.90 -12.50 4.44
N HIS A 120 0.23 -12.92 4.98
CA HIS A 120 1.54 -12.65 4.42
C HIS A 120 2.28 -13.94 4.14
N ASP A 121 2.64 -14.16 2.88
CA ASP A 121 3.58 -15.18 2.45
C ASP A 121 4.92 -14.52 2.09
N SER A 122 6.00 -15.00 2.69
CA SER A 122 7.36 -14.53 2.40
C SER A 122 7.92 -15.04 1.07
N THR A 123 7.24 -15.99 0.42
CA THR A 123 7.64 -16.53 -0.87
C THR A 123 7.57 -15.44 -1.94
N LYS A 124 8.70 -15.21 -2.62
CA LYS A 124 8.79 -14.23 -3.70
C LYS A 124 9.00 -14.96 -5.03
N LEU A 125 8.02 -14.81 -5.91
CA LEU A 125 8.22 -15.21 -7.29
C LEU A 125 9.24 -14.27 -7.95
N GLN A 126 10.23 -14.86 -8.61
CA GLN A 126 11.19 -14.10 -9.39
C GLN A 126 10.53 -13.57 -10.67
N THR A 127 11.11 -12.52 -11.24
CA THR A 127 10.55 -11.86 -12.43
C THR A 127 10.36 -12.82 -13.61
N ASP A 128 11.31 -13.71 -13.85
CA ASP A 128 11.24 -14.72 -14.90
C ASP A 128 10.12 -15.74 -14.66
N GLN A 129 9.86 -16.12 -13.41
CA GLN A 129 8.74 -16.99 -13.05
C GLN A 129 7.39 -16.31 -13.30
N GLN A 130 7.26 -15.00 -13.00
CA GLN A 130 6.03 -14.26 -13.29
C GLN A 130 5.81 -14.10 -14.81
N ILE A 131 6.89 -13.86 -15.56
CA ILE A 131 6.82 -13.84 -17.03
C ILE A 131 6.35 -15.21 -17.58
N ASP A 132 6.92 -16.31 -17.09
CA ASP A 132 6.52 -17.66 -17.53
C ASP A 132 5.04 -17.93 -17.22
N LEU A 133 4.56 -17.57 -16.03
CA LEU A 133 3.16 -17.72 -15.63
C LEU A 133 2.22 -16.94 -16.56
N ALA A 134 2.52 -15.67 -16.83
CA ALA A 134 1.72 -14.83 -17.74
C ALA A 134 1.69 -15.38 -19.16
N LEU A 135 2.85 -15.83 -19.69
CA LEU A 135 2.95 -16.47 -21.01
C LEU A 135 2.18 -17.78 -21.09
N ARG A 136 2.18 -18.57 -20.03
CA ARG A 136 1.43 -19.83 -19.94
C ARG A 136 -0.07 -19.57 -19.92
N ALA A 137 -0.53 -18.56 -19.16
CA ALA A 137 -1.93 -18.17 -19.13
C ALA A 137 -2.42 -17.74 -20.51
N GLU A 138 -1.66 -16.89 -21.22
CA GLU A 138 -2.01 -16.44 -22.55
C GLU A 138 -2.02 -17.59 -23.57
N ARG A 139 -1.00 -18.47 -23.55
CA ARG A 139 -0.97 -19.66 -24.41
C ARG A 139 -2.14 -20.60 -24.15
N ALA A 140 -2.54 -20.80 -22.90
CA ALA A 140 -3.70 -21.62 -22.56
C ALA A 140 -5.00 -21.03 -23.11
N ALA A 141 -5.17 -19.71 -23.05
CA ALA A 141 -6.31 -19.03 -23.64
C ALA A 141 -6.37 -19.22 -25.17
N PHE A 142 -5.28 -19.02 -25.90
CA PHE A 142 -5.24 -19.26 -27.35
C PHE A 142 -5.49 -20.71 -27.73
N ALA A 143 -5.12 -21.67 -26.89
CA ALA A 143 -5.35 -23.09 -27.12
C ALA A 143 -6.80 -23.54 -26.83
N ALA A 144 -7.58 -22.75 -26.11
CA ALA A 144 -8.93 -23.11 -25.69
C ALA A 144 -9.95 -23.11 -26.83
N ASP A 145 -9.83 -22.17 -27.79
CA ASP A 145 -10.74 -22.08 -28.94
C ASP A 145 -10.06 -21.39 -30.12
N SER A 146 -10.23 -21.92 -31.33
CA SER A 146 -9.63 -21.37 -32.55
C SER A 146 -10.11 -19.97 -32.92
N ARG A 147 -11.23 -19.52 -32.37
CA ARG A 147 -11.76 -18.16 -32.56
C ARG A 147 -10.99 -17.13 -31.71
N ILE A 148 -10.22 -17.57 -30.72
CA ILE A 148 -9.36 -16.68 -29.93
C ILE A 148 -8.12 -16.40 -30.76
N THR A 149 -8.14 -15.28 -31.46
CA THR A 149 -7.09 -14.86 -32.42
C THR A 149 -6.28 -13.67 -31.93
N ASN A 150 -6.68 -13.04 -30.82
CA ASN A 150 -6.00 -11.91 -30.23
C ASN A 150 -6.12 -11.97 -28.68
N SER A 151 -5.36 -11.12 -28.01
CA SER A 151 -5.34 -11.00 -26.55
C SER A 151 -5.03 -9.56 -26.15
N GLU A 152 -5.61 -9.06 -25.06
CA GLU A 152 -5.12 -7.86 -24.39
C GLU A 152 -3.92 -8.18 -23.51
N GLY A 153 -3.66 -9.44 -23.25
CA GLY A 153 -2.49 -9.96 -22.58
C GLY A 153 -2.81 -10.95 -21.47
N GLY A 154 -1.75 -11.62 -21.03
CA GLY A 154 -1.68 -12.31 -19.74
C GLY A 154 -0.99 -11.40 -18.74
N GLU A 155 -1.53 -11.27 -17.54
CA GLU A 155 -1.00 -10.40 -16.50
C GLU A 155 -0.74 -11.20 -15.22
N CYS A 156 0.45 -10.98 -14.64
CA CYS A 156 0.88 -11.61 -13.40
C CYS A 156 1.39 -10.54 -12.46
N ASP A 157 0.67 -10.32 -11.36
CA ASP A 157 0.98 -9.30 -10.39
C ASP A 157 1.30 -9.91 -9.04
N SER A 158 2.26 -9.32 -8.36
CA SER A 158 2.54 -9.61 -6.96
C SER A 158 2.76 -8.34 -6.17
N SER A 159 2.30 -8.32 -4.95
CA SER A 159 2.58 -7.26 -3.98
C SER A 159 2.92 -7.83 -2.62
N SER A 160 3.75 -7.13 -1.89
CA SER A 160 4.05 -7.44 -0.50
C SER A 160 4.29 -6.13 0.24
N GLY A 161 3.72 -5.99 1.42
CA GLY A 161 3.85 -4.76 2.20
C GLY A 161 3.61 -4.97 3.68
N ARG A 162 3.83 -3.89 4.41
CA ARG A 162 3.53 -3.80 5.85
C ARG A 162 2.92 -2.45 6.16
N ILE A 163 2.07 -2.44 7.17
CA ILE A 163 1.46 -1.24 7.72
C ILE A 163 1.70 -1.21 9.22
N ILE A 164 2.09 -0.05 9.72
CA ILE A 164 2.19 0.25 11.14
C ILE A 164 1.23 1.41 11.42
N LEU A 165 0.41 1.28 12.45
CA LEU A 165 -0.45 2.33 12.97
C LEU A 165 -0.10 2.57 14.44
N ALA A 166 0.16 3.82 14.80
CA ALA A 166 0.38 4.23 16.17
C ALA A 166 -0.41 5.50 16.49
N ASN A 167 -0.80 5.69 17.74
CA ASN A 167 -1.47 6.91 18.16
C ASN A 167 -1.02 7.41 19.55
N SER A 168 -1.39 8.63 19.88
CA SER A 168 -1.04 9.29 21.14
C SER A 168 -1.75 8.70 22.37
N HIS A 169 -2.75 7.82 22.20
CA HIS A 169 -3.40 7.07 23.30
C HIS A 169 -2.67 5.76 23.63
N GLY A 170 -1.48 5.53 23.07
CA GLY A 170 -0.64 4.37 23.36
C GLY A 170 -0.90 3.14 22.48
N PHE A 171 -1.80 3.21 21.50
CA PHE A 171 -2.02 2.13 20.57
C PHE A 171 -0.84 2.02 19.60
N VAL A 172 -0.37 0.79 19.38
CA VAL A 172 0.56 0.41 18.32
C VAL A 172 0.11 -0.91 17.73
N GLY A 173 -0.24 -0.91 16.48
CA GLY A 173 -0.62 -2.12 15.73
C GLY A 173 0.17 -2.20 14.42
N HIS A 174 0.45 -3.41 13.98
CA HIS A 174 1.10 -3.64 12.69
C HIS A 174 0.64 -4.95 12.07
N TYR A 175 0.72 -5.03 10.76
CA TYR A 175 0.59 -6.27 10.01
C TYR A 175 1.38 -6.22 8.71
N ALA A 176 1.72 -7.39 8.19
CA ALA A 176 2.23 -7.56 6.84
C ALA A 176 1.18 -8.29 6.00
N ASN A 177 1.17 -8.00 4.70
CA ASN A 177 0.32 -8.69 3.74
C ASN A 177 1.06 -8.92 2.44
N SER A 178 0.61 -9.92 1.71
CA SER A 178 1.03 -10.15 0.32
C SER A 178 -0.19 -10.50 -0.52
N SER A 179 -0.12 -10.22 -1.80
CA SER A 179 -1.11 -10.66 -2.77
C SER A 179 -0.43 -11.13 -4.05
N PHE A 180 -1.12 -12.01 -4.73
CA PHE A 180 -0.70 -12.55 -6.02
C PHE A 180 -1.94 -12.69 -6.89
N SER A 181 -1.85 -12.28 -8.15
CA SER A 181 -2.91 -12.45 -9.15
C SER A 181 -2.33 -12.91 -10.48
N LEU A 182 -3.09 -13.73 -11.18
CA LEU A 182 -2.83 -14.16 -12.55
C LEU A 182 -4.11 -14.05 -13.33
N SER A 183 -4.10 -13.30 -14.42
CA SER A 183 -5.26 -13.09 -15.29
C SER A 183 -4.86 -13.15 -16.76
N VAL A 184 -5.83 -13.38 -17.64
CA VAL A 184 -5.66 -13.29 -19.07
C VAL A 184 -6.95 -12.74 -19.69
N SER A 185 -6.81 -11.86 -20.69
CA SER A 185 -7.96 -11.25 -21.38
C SER A 185 -7.94 -11.63 -22.87
N PRO A 186 -8.50 -12.81 -23.24
CA PRO A 186 -8.59 -13.25 -24.63
C PRO A 186 -9.64 -12.47 -25.41
N ILE A 187 -9.42 -12.37 -26.73
CA ILE A 187 -10.34 -11.79 -27.69
C ILE A 187 -10.67 -12.84 -28.73
N ALA A 188 -11.93 -13.29 -28.75
CA ALA A 188 -12.46 -14.18 -29.76
C ALA A 188 -13.09 -13.38 -30.90
N SER A 189 -12.96 -13.86 -32.13
CA SER A 189 -13.54 -13.26 -33.34
C SER A 189 -14.21 -14.32 -34.22
N ASP A 190 -15.42 -14.01 -34.69
CA ASP A 190 -16.16 -14.79 -35.68
C ASP A 190 -16.94 -13.88 -36.62
N ALA A 191 -17.80 -14.46 -37.46
CA ALA A 191 -18.64 -13.71 -38.40
C ALA A 191 -19.62 -12.72 -37.73
N ALA A 192 -19.94 -12.91 -36.44
CA ALA A 192 -20.82 -12.03 -35.68
C ALA A 192 -20.09 -10.87 -35.01
N GLY A 193 -18.76 -10.89 -35.00
CA GLY A 193 -17.92 -9.84 -34.44
C GLY A 193 -16.85 -10.32 -33.47
N MET A 194 -16.35 -9.40 -32.65
CA MET A 194 -15.34 -9.67 -31.63
C MET A 194 -15.96 -9.63 -30.22
N GLN A 195 -15.54 -10.54 -29.37
CA GLN A 195 -15.90 -10.58 -27.95
C GLN A 195 -14.64 -10.73 -27.12
N ARG A 196 -14.58 -9.99 -26.01
CA ARG A 196 -13.53 -10.07 -24.99
C ARG A 196 -14.11 -10.62 -23.69
N ASP A 197 -13.31 -11.42 -22.98
CA ASP A 197 -13.62 -11.90 -21.64
C ASP A 197 -12.34 -11.88 -20.77
N TYR A 198 -12.46 -12.13 -19.46
CA TYR A 198 -11.37 -12.19 -18.50
C TYR A 198 -11.70 -13.12 -17.33
#